data_00e22cc144f55a9c536920420a54df12
#
_entry.id   00e22cc144f55a9c536920420a54df12
#
_cell.length_a   1.000
_cell.length_b   1.000
_cell.length_c   1.000
_cell.angle_alpha   90.00
_cell.angle_beta   90.00
_cell.angle_gamma   90.00
#
_symmetry.space_group_name_H-M   'P 1'
#
loop_
_entity.id
_entity.type
_entity.pdbx_description
1 polymer ?
#
loop_
_entity_poly.entity_id
_entity_poly.type
_entity_poly.pdbx_seq_one_letter_code
_entity_poly.pdbx_strand_id
1 'polypeptide(L)'
;MKRPHRYGSGVLFLLISRSVKTQYLQVWIQSPFSAECRIMSHLSVMLESMASKEPAKAAACEAIAGLAAAAASIAAVIRQPDAGAVLSAIRGSANADGDDQKALDVLADEMIEAALADVPAVAAYLSEEQDDAVQLHDHGTVIVASDPLDGSSNIDTNVSVGTIFSILPAAAGALQPGRNQLAAGFFVYGPQTTLLVSFGKAVAAFQLGDDGVFHDMAWAVTIPSDTREFAINASNMRHWQPAVAGYIADCLGGEAGPRKINFNMRWIGSLVADAWRIFRRGGIFLYPSDARSGYEAGRLRLVYEANPVAFLVEAAGGKAIDGDGPILDLVPQTLHARVPFIFGSANEVDAFTRYRS
;
A
#
# COMPACT_ATOMS: atom_id res chain seq x y z
N MET A 1 41.28 -46.13 -24.41
CA MET A 1 39.84 -46.33 -24.69
C MET A 1 39.12 -46.67 -23.40
N LYS A 2 38.45 -45.71 -22.77
CA LYS A 2 37.50 -45.93 -21.68
C LYS A 2 36.28 -45.03 -21.98
N ARG A 3 35.09 -45.63 -22.01
CA ARG A 3 33.80 -44.98 -22.33
C ARG A 3 33.32 -44.13 -21.15
N PRO A 4 32.58 -43.02 -21.37
CA PRO A 4 32.02 -42.21 -20.29
C PRO A 4 30.73 -42.85 -19.72
N HIS A 5 30.63 -42.82 -18.39
CA HIS A 5 29.41 -43.20 -17.66
C HIS A 5 28.32 -42.14 -17.84
N ARG A 6 27.12 -42.59 -18.15
CA ARG A 6 25.88 -41.81 -18.09
C ARG A 6 25.53 -41.53 -16.62
N TYR A 7 25.33 -40.27 -16.29
CA TYR A 7 24.64 -39.87 -15.04
C TYR A 7 23.15 -39.89 -15.27
N GLY A 8 22.46 -40.68 -14.47
CA GLY A 8 21.01 -40.74 -14.42
C GLY A 8 20.43 -39.49 -13.72
N SER A 9 19.33 -39.00 -14.24
CA SER A 9 18.48 -37.97 -13.65
C SER A 9 17.82 -38.49 -12.37
N GLY A 10 18.45 -38.20 -11.21
CA GLY A 10 17.84 -38.41 -9.90
C GLY A 10 17.03 -37.18 -9.50
N VAL A 11 15.71 -37.29 -9.52
CA VAL A 11 14.81 -36.31 -8.92
C VAL A 11 15.01 -36.39 -7.41
N LEU A 12 15.63 -35.35 -6.83
CA LEU A 12 15.80 -35.21 -5.40
C LEU A 12 14.46 -34.75 -4.80
N PHE A 13 13.62 -35.69 -4.37
CA PHE A 13 12.50 -35.39 -3.50
C PHE A 13 13.02 -35.02 -2.11
N LEU A 14 13.02 -33.72 -1.79
CA LEU A 14 13.25 -33.26 -0.43
C LEU A 14 12.09 -33.79 0.45
N LEU A 15 12.40 -34.78 1.26
CA LEU A 15 11.56 -35.20 2.40
C LEU A 15 11.54 -34.05 3.43
N ILE A 16 10.61 -33.10 3.27
CA ILE A 16 10.28 -32.17 4.34
C ILE A 16 9.65 -33.01 5.45
N SER A 17 10.32 -33.08 6.59
CA SER A 17 9.92 -33.93 7.70
C SER A 17 8.48 -33.66 8.14
N ARG A 18 7.75 -34.71 8.48
CA ARG A 18 6.38 -34.66 9.02
C ARG A 18 6.19 -33.70 10.21
N SER A 19 7.26 -33.40 10.93
CA SER A 19 7.32 -32.48 12.08
C SER A 19 6.90 -31.04 11.74
N VAL A 20 7.31 -30.50 10.59
CA VAL A 20 7.00 -29.11 10.20
C VAL A 20 5.51 -28.95 9.84
N LYS A 21 4.94 -29.93 9.15
CA LYS A 21 3.48 -29.93 8.85
C LYS A 21 2.62 -29.95 10.11
N THR A 22 3.03 -30.69 11.14
CA THR A 22 2.27 -30.83 12.38
C THR A 22 2.32 -29.54 13.22
N GLN A 23 3.44 -28.80 13.19
CA GLN A 23 3.60 -27.54 13.92
C GLN A 23 2.75 -26.43 13.29
N TYR A 24 2.66 -26.36 11.96
CA TYR A 24 1.76 -25.40 11.28
C TYR A 24 0.28 -25.78 11.47
N LEU A 25 -0.07 -27.05 11.57
CA LEU A 25 -1.43 -27.48 11.86
C LEU A 25 -1.87 -27.13 13.29
N GLN A 26 -0.97 -27.16 14.28
CA GLN A 26 -1.31 -26.85 15.68
C GLN A 26 -1.49 -25.34 15.93
N VAL A 27 -0.75 -24.48 15.24
CA VAL A 27 -0.99 -23.01 15.27
C VAL A 27 -2.34 -22.66 14.63
N TRP A 28 -2.82 -23.49 13.70
CA TRP A 28 -4.11 -23.33 13.02
C TRP A 28 -5.33 -23.60 13.90
N ILE A 29 -5.20 -24.44 14.91
CA ILE A 29 -6.32 -24.92 15.77
C ILE A 29 -6.62 -23.95 16.92
N GLN A 30 -5.73 -23.00 17.26
CA GLN A 30 -5.89 -22.08 18.40
C GLN A 30 -6.38 -20.67 18.02
N SER A 31 -6.88 -20.46 16.81
CA SER A 31 -7.52 -19.18 16.44
C SER A 31 -8.96 -19.15 16.95
N PRO A 32 -9.43 -18.05 17.58
CA PRO A 32 -10.77 -17.94 18.17
C PRO A 32 -11.91 -17.87 17.14
N PHE A 33 -11.65 -18.13 15.87
CA PHE A 33 -12.69 -18.31 14.84
C PHE A 33 -13.02 -19.78 14.73
N SER A 34 -14.27 -20.13 15.01
CA SER A 34 -14.82 -21.49 14.92
C SER A 34 -14.44 -22.19 13.60
N ALA A 35 -14.08 -23.46 13.70
CA ALA A 35 -13.59 -24.32 12.63
C ALA A 35 -14.60 -24.61 11.49
N GLU A 36 -15.75 -23.95 11.47
CA GLU A 36 -16.90 -24.31 10.63
C GLU A 36 -17.06 -23.47 9.37
N CYS A 37 -16.11 -23.02 8.70
CA CYS A 37 -16.15 -22.57 7.30
C CYS A 37 -14.92 -21.75 6.93
N ARG A 38 -13.76 -22.38 6.82
CA ARG A 38 -12.65 -21.80 6.06
C ARG A 38 -12.61 -22.40 4.66
N ILE A 39 -13.65 -22.17 3.89
CA ILE A 39 -13.52 -22.13 2.44
C ILE A 39 -12.58 -20.95 2.19
N MET A 40 -11.43 -21.14 1.52
CA MET A 40 -10.59 -20.04 1.09
C MET A 40 -11.46 -19.10 0.26
N SER A 41 -11.82 -17.95 0.82
CA SER A 41 -12.67 -17.00 0.13
C SER A 41 -11.79 -16.22 -0.84
N HIS A 42 -12.24 -16.10 -2.07
CA HIS A 42 -11.64 -15.19 -3.04
C HIS A 42 -12.10 -13.76 -2.75
N LEU A 43 -11.36 -12.77 -3.26
CA LEU A 43 -11.74 -11.36 -3.18
C LEU A 43 -13.19 -11.14 -3.68
N SER A 44 -13.58 -11.79 -4.78
CA SER A 44 -14.94 -11.69 -5.35
C SER A 44 -16.02 -12.05 -4.35
N VAL A 45 -15.84 -13.14 -3.57
CA VAL A 45 -16.80 -13.56 -2.53
C VAL A 45 -16.93 -12.52 -1.42
N MET A 46 -15.82 -11.89 -1.01
CA MET A 46 -15.86 -10.80 -0.03
C MET A 46 -16.61 -9.59 -0.59
N LEU A 47 -16.33 -9.19 -1.85
CA LEU A 47 -16.98 -8.05 -2.50
C LEU A 47 -18.49 -8.27 -2.67
N GLU A 48 -18.91 -9.44 -3.14
CA GLU A 48 -20.33 -9.82 -3.25
C GLU A 48 -21.05 -9.78 -1.89
N SER A 49 -20.42 -10.36 -0.85
CA SER A 49 -20.94 -10.32 0.51
C SER A 49 -21.05 -8.89 1.05
N MET A 50 -20.07 -8.01 0.76
CA MET A 50 -20.10 -6.61 1.18
C MET A 50 -21.20 -5.85 0.46
N ALA A 51 -21.30 -5.96 -0.86
CA ALA A 51 -22.33 -5.30 -1.67
C ALA A 51 -23.75 -5.72 -1.23
N SER A 52 -23.95 -6.99 -0.89
CA SER A 52 -25.23 -7.51 -0.39
C SER A 52 -25.60 -6.97 1.00
N LYS A 53 -24.63 -6.88 1.91
CA LYS A 53 -24.84 -6.45 3.30
C LYS A 53 -24.91 -4.93 3.45
N GLU A 54 -24.15 -4.19 2.66
CA GLU A 54 -24.05 -2.74 2.67
C GLU A 54 -24.26 -2.20 1.23
N PRO A 55 -25.49 -2.10 0.72
CA PRO A 55 -25.78 -1.68 -0.68
C PRO A 55 -25.16 -0.34 -1.07
N ALA A 56 -24.98 0.57 -0.11
CA ALA A 56 -24.27 1.84 -0.34
C ALA A 56 -22.80 1.67 -0.76
N LYS A 57 -22.21 0.50 -0.57
CA LYS A 57 -20.84 0.16 -0.96
C LYS A 57 -20.76 -0.71 -2.22
N ALA A 58 -21.91 -1.04 -2.85
CA ALA A 58 -21.91 -1.90 -4.04
C ALA A 58 -21.06 -1.32 -5.18
N ALA A 59 -21.20 -0.02 -5.47
CA ALA A 59 -20.38 0.67 -6.47
C ALA A 59 -18.87 0.60 -6.16
N ALA A 60 -18.49 0.73 -4.89
CA ALA A 60 -17.11 0.57 -4.46
C ALA A 60 -16.60 -0.86 -4.66
N CYS A 61 -17.45 -1.88 -4.44
CA CYS A 61 -17.10 -3.27 -4.68
C CYS A 61 -16.84 -3.55 -6.17
N GLU A 62 -17.66 -2.97 -7.07
CA GLU A 62 -17.46 -3.08 -8.52
C GLU A 62 -16.14 -2.43 -8.95
N ALA A 63 -15.85 -1.22 -8.45
CA ALA A 63 -14.59 -0.54 -8.74
C ALA A 63 -13.36 -1.34 -8.25
N ILE A 64 -13.42 -1.94 -7.03
CA ILE A 64 -12.34 -2.80 -6.52
C ILE A 64 -12.13 -4.02 -7.39
N ALA A 65 -13.20 -4.63 -7.93
CA ALA A 65 -13.08 -5.77 -8.84
C ALA A 65 -12.33 -5.37 -10.14
N GLY A 66 -12.65 -4.21 -10.71
CA GLY A 66 -11.94 -3.64 -11.87
C GLY A 66 -10.45 -3.38 -11.56
N LEU A 67 -10.17 -2.73 -10.43
CA LEU A 67 -8.80 -2.46 -9.97
C LEU A 67 -8.00 -3.76 -9.75
N ALA A 68 -8.63 -4.80 -9.20
CA ALA A 68 -7.97 -6.09 -8.99
C ALA A 68 -7.61 -6.79 -10.31
N ALA A 69 -8.46 -6.67 -11.34
CA ALA A 69 -8.18 -7.18 -12.68
C ALA A 69 -7.01 -6.42 -13.33
N ALA A 70 -7.00 -5.08 -13.23
CA ALA A 70 -5.88 -4.25 -13.67
C ALA A 70 -4.58 -4.63 -12.95
N ALA A 71 -4.61 -4.76 -11.62
CA ALA A 71 -3.45 -5.12 -10.81
C ALA A 71 -2.88 -6.52 -11.17
N ALA A 72 -3.73 -7.50 -11.45
CA ALA A 72 -3.28 -8.81 -11.92
C ALA A 72 -2.55 -8.70 -13.28
N SER A 73 -3.04 -7.84 -14.17
CA SER A 73 -2.44 -7.59 -15.48
C SER A 73 -1.11 -6.81 -15.35
N ILE A 74 -1.05 -5.78 -14.51
CA ILE A 74 0.20 -5.04 -14.19
C ILE A 74 1.25 -5.99 -13.61
N ALA A 75 0.86 -6.86 -12.65
CA ALA A 75 1.74 -7.86 -12.08
C ALA A 75 2.27 -8.85 -13.12
N ALA A 76 1.48 -9.20 -14.12
CA ALA A 76 1.92 -10.05 -15.23
C ALA A 76 2.95 -9.33 -16.12
N VAL A 77 2.76 -8.03 -16.39
CA VAL A 77 3.72 -7.23 -17.16
C VAL A 77 5.06 -7.11 -16.41
N ILE A 78 5.04 -6.79 -15.12
CA ILE A 78 6.26 -6.65 -14.29
C ILE A 78 7.10 -7.94 -14.28
N ARG A 79 6.45 -9.10 -14.38
CA ARG A 79 7.12 -10.42 -14.38
C ARG A 79 7.70 -10.83 -15.74
N GLN A 80 7.46 -10.08 -16.82
CA GLN A 80 8.02 -10.42 -18.13
C GLN A 80 9.55 -10.28 -18.14
N PRO A 81 10.28 -11.15 -18.86
CA PRO A 81 11.71 -10.97 -19.10
C PRO A 81 11.99 -9.58 -19.68
N ASP A 82 13.07 -8.94 -19.24
CA ASP A 82 13.52 -7.61 -19.70
C ASP A 82 12.55 -6.44 -19.39
N ALA A 83 11.47 -6.69 -18.64
CA ALA A 83 10.52 -5.66 -18.23
C ALA A 83 11.23 -4.48 -17.55
N GLY A 84 12.17 -4.75 -16.63
CA GLY A 84 12.89 -3.70 -15.90
C GLY A 84 13.57 -2.69 -16.80
N ALA A 85 14.28 -3.12 -17.84
CA ALA A 85 15.02 -2.24 -18.75
C ALA A 85 14.08 -1.43 -19.67
N VAL A 86 13.00 -2.05 -20.15
CA VAL A 86 12.03 -1.42 -21.06
C VAL A 86 11.08 -0.50 -20.30
N LEU A 87 10.61 -0.93 -19.13
CA LEU A 87 9.59 -0.23 -18.36
C LEU A 87 10.16 0.89 -17.47
N SER A 88 11.46 0.87 -17.17
CA SER A 88 12.14 1.96 -16.47
C SER A 88 12.60 3.09 -17.40
N ALA A 89 12.44 2.92 -18.73
CA ALA A 89 12.81 3.96 -19.69
C ALA A 89 11.94 5.21 -19.48
N ILE A 90 12.59 6.37 -19.32
CA ILE A 90 11.92 7.67 -19.24
C ILE A 90 11.28 7.96 -20.61
N ARG A 91 9.99 8.25 -20.64
CA ARG A 91 9.27 8.56 -21.90
C ARG A 91 9.40 10.01 -22.35
N GLY A 92 10.15 10.84 -21.62
CA GLY A 92 10.34 12.26 -21.95
C GLY A 92 9.12 13.13 -21.64
N SER A 93 8.16 12.60 -20.89
CA SER A 93 7.04 13.31 -20.28
C SER A 93 7.30 13.47 -18.78
N ALA A 94 6.80 14.54 -18.20
CA ALA A 94 6.74 14.73 -16.75
C ALA A 94 5.28 14.67 -16.32
N ASN A 95 5.02 14.18 -15.10
CA ASN A 95 3.69 14.24 -14.52
C ASN A 95 3.31 15.68 -14.12
N ALA A 96 2.10 15.86 -13.55
CA ALA A 96 1.57 17.15 -13.11
C ALA A 96 2.53 17.97 -12.22
N ASP A 97 3.40 17.28 -11.48
CA ASP A 97 4.38 17.88 -10.56
C ASP A 97 5.79 18.04 -11.16
N GLY A 98 6.00 17.66 -12.43
CA GLY A 98 7.28 17.75 -13.13
C GLY A 98 8.26 16.62 -12.83
N ASP A 99 7.80 15.52 -12.20
CA ASP A 99 8.60 14.31 -12.01
C ASP A 99 8.66 13.49 -13.31
N ASP A 100 9.82 12.91 -13.62
CA ASP A 100 10.03 12.10 -14.84
C ASP A 100 9.17 10.82 -14.80
N GLN A 101 8.22 10.70 -15.76
CA GLN A 101 7.40 9.51 -15.92
C GLN A 101 8.18 8.37 -16.56
N LYS A 102 8.10 7.19 -15.99
CA LYS A 102 8.63 5.96 -16.57
C LYS A 102 7.56 5.27 -17.43
N ALA A 103 8.00 4.40 -18.33
CA ALA A 103 7.08 3.69 -19.20
C ALA A 103 6.06 2.83 -18.45
N LEU A 104 6.42 2.31 -17.28
CA LEU A 104 5.52 1.50 -16.46
C LEU A 104 4.49 2.34 -15.71
N ASP A 105 4.82 3.58 -15.30
CA ASP A 105 3.87 4.51 -14.66
C ASP A 105 2.71 4.78 -15.63
N VAL A 106 3.05 5.19 -16.85
CA VAL A 106 2.06 5.45 -17.91
C VAL A 106 1.25 4.20 -18.26
N LEU A 107 1.91 3.05 -18.38
CA LEU A 107 1.22 1.80 -18.72
C LEU A 107 0.27 1.35 -17.59
N ALA A 108 0.67 1.48 -16.34
CA ALA A 108 -0.16 1.14 -15.19
C ALA A 108 -1.40 2.06 -15.12
N ASP A 109 -1.21 3.35 -15.37
CA ASP A 109 -2.29 4.34 -15.43
C ASP A 109 -3.29 4.00 -16.53
N GLU A 110 -2.81 3.78 -17.78
CA GLU A 110 -3.65 3.37 -18.92
C GLU A 110 -4.44 2.07 -18.64
N MET A 111 -3.83 1.09 -17.97
CA MET A 111 -4.47 -0.19 -17.64
C MET A 111 -5.55 -0.01 -16.57
N ILE A 112 -5.34 0.84 -15.58
CA ILE A 112 -6.31 1.15 -14.53
C ILE A 112 -7.49 1.93 -15.14
N GLU A 113 -7.22 2.98 -15.92
CA GLU A 113 -8.25 3.77 -16.59
C GLU A 113 -9.13 2.88 -17.48
N ALA A 114 -8.53 2.02 -18.31
CA ALA A 114 -9.28 1.10 -19.16
C ALA A 114 -10.16 0.13 -18.37
N ALA A 115 -9.65 -0.42 -17.26
CA ALA A 115 -10.43 -1.31 -16.41
C ALA A 115 -11.59 -0.60 -15.70
N LEU A 116 -11.43 0.66 -15.32
CA LEU A 116 -12.48 1.46 -14.69
C LEU A 116 -13.51 1.99 -15.71
N ALA A 117 -13.12 2.19 -16.97
CA ALA A 117 -14.04 2.54 -18.05
C ALA A 117 -15.08 1.44 -18.32
N ASP A 118 -14.80 0.19 -17.95
CA ASP A 118 -15.74 -0.92 -18.03
C ASP A 118 -16.67 -1.02 -16.80
N VAL A 119 -16.54 -0.11 -15.81
CA VAL A 119 -17.33 -0.12 -14.56
C VAL A 119 -18.30 1.06 -14.53
N PRO A 120 -19.60 0.88 -14.89
CA PRO A 120 -20.58 1.98 -14.98
C PRO A 120 -20.81 2.76 -13.68
N ALA A 121 -20.47 2.17 -12.53
CA ALA A 121 -20.57 2.79 -11.23
C ALA A 121 -19.51 3.89 -10.99
N VAL A 122 -18.42 3.94 -11.78
CA VAL A 122 -17.34 4.92 -11.63
C VAL A 122 -17.64 6.16 -12.47
N ALA A 123 -17.89 7.29 -11.81
CA ALA A 123 -18.13 8.58 -12.48
C ALA A 123 -16.85 9.18 -13.05
N ALA A 124 -15.75 9.12 -12.28
CA ALA A 124 -14.48 9.70 -12.66
C ALA A 124 -13.29 8.91 -12.09
N TYR A 125 -12.19 8.99 -12.79
CA TYR A 125 -10.88 8.52 -12.37
C TYR A 125 -9.95 9.70 -12.14
N LEU A 126 -9.26 9.71 -11.00
CA LEU A 126 -8.23 10.67 -10.62
C LEU A 126 -6.92 9.93 -10.52
N SER A 127 -5.94 10.33 -11.31
CA SER A 127 -4.61 9.74 -11.31
C SER A 127 -3.56 10.71 -10.82
N GLU A 128 -2.56 10.20 -10.10
CA GLU A 128 -1.35 10.96 -9.79
C GLU A 128 -0.60 11.38 -11.04
N GLU A 129 -0.72 10.61 -12.12
CA GLU A 129 -0.02 10.79 -13.40
C GLU A 129 -0.71 11.77 -14.36
N GLN A 130 -1.93 12.24 -14.01
CA GLN A 130 -2.75 13.09 -14.87
C GLN A 130 -3.12 14.41 -14.17
N ASP A 131 -3.06 15.53 -14.89
CA ASP A 131 -3.36 16.88 -14.35
C ASP A 131 -4.81 17.02 -13.92
N ASP A 132 -5.74 16.43 -14.68
CA ASP A 132 -7.18 16.58 -14.53
C ASP A 132 -7.88 15.24 -14.33
N ALA A 133 -9.09 15.28 -13.79
CA ALA A 133 -9.96 14.13 -13.63
C ALA A 133 -10.45 13.60 -14.99
N VAL A 134 -10.34 12.31 -15.23
CA VAL A 134 -10.93 11.62 -16.38
C VAL A 134 -12.39 11.30 -16.08
N GLN A 135 -13.31 11.87 -16.84
CA GLN A 135 -14.73 11.54 -16.72
C GLN A 135 -15.02 10.23 -17.45
N LEU A 136 -15.61 9.25 -16.75
CA LEU A 136 -15.90 7.93 -17.30
C LEU A 136 -17.39 7.73 -17.57
N HIS A 137 -18.24 7.93 -16.56
CA HIS A 137 -19.69 7.72 -16.69
C HIS A 137 -20.51 8.81 -16.02
N ASP A 138 -21.43 9.44 -16.75
CA ASP A 138 -22.28 10.56 -16.28
C ASP A 138 -23.17 10.20 -15.08
N HIS A 139 -23.52 8.92 -14.93
CA HIS A 139 -24.38 8.40 -13.86
C HIS A 139 -23.63 7.58 -12.82
N GLY A 140 -22.30 7.56 -12.88
CA GLY A 140 -21.46 6.93 -11.88
C GLY A 140 -21.65 7.57 -10.49
N THR A 141 -21.57 6.77 -9.45
CA THR A 141 -21.82 7.21 -8.07
C THR A 141 -20.57 7.30 -7.23
N VAL A 142 -19.44 6.79 -7.75
CA VAL A 142 -18.15 6.82 -7.07
C VAL A 142 -17.06 7.44 -7.94
N ILE A 143 -16.08 8.03 -7.29
CA ILE A 143 -14.81 8.47 -7.87
C ILE A 143 -13.73 7.51 -7.38
N VAL A 144 -12.83 7.09 -8.27
CA VAL A 144 -11.62 6.35 -7.93
C VAL A 144 -10.43 7.30 -8.03
N ALA A 145 -9.65 7.42 -6.96
CA ALA A 145 -8.37 8.13 -6.97
C ALA A 145 -7.24 7.11 -6.77
N SER A 146 -6.18 7.20 -7.57
CA SER A 146 -5.08 6.24 -7.56
C SER A 146 -3.72 6.89 -7.77
N ASP A 147 -2.72 6.40 -7.04
CA ASP A 147 -1.34 6.36 -7.49
C ASP A 147 -1.17 5.05 -8.27
N PRO A 148 -1.03 5.09 -9.59
CA PRO A 148 -0.95 3.88 -10.41
C PRO A 148 0.26 3.03 -10.11
N LEU A 149 1.39 3.65 -9.72
CA LEU A 149 2.63 2.92 -9.46
C LEU A 149 3.53 3.58 -8.41
N ASP A 150 3.16 3.47 -7.12
CA ASP A 150 4.03 3.87 -6.00
C ASP A 150 5.41 3.24 -6.09
N GLY A 151 6.42 4.05 -5.88
CA GLY A 151 7.80 3.62 -5.82
C GLY A 151 8.42 3.32 -7.19
N SER A 152 7.96 3.94 -8.25
CA SER A 152 8.44 3.74 -9.64
C SER A 152 9.96 3.90 -9.78
N SER A 153 10.61 4.69 -8.93
CA SER A 153 12.08 4.81 -8.87
C SER A 153 12.80 3.47 -8.58
N ASN A 154 12.08 2.46 -8.10
CA ASN A 154 12.61 1.16 -7.74
C ASN A 154 12.49 0.10 -8.85
N ILE A 155 11.89 0.41 -10.00
CA ILE A 155 11.62 -0.56 -11.07
C ILE A 155 12.91 -1.20 -11.59
N ASP A 156 13.91 -0.39 -11.90
CA ASP A 156 15.21 -0.82 -12.44
C ASP A 156 16.11 -1.51 -11.41
N THR A 157 15.80 -1.34 -10.12
CA THR A 157 16.54 -1.97 -9.02
C THR A 157 15.88 -3.24 -8.49
N ASN A 158 14.75 -3.64 -9.10
CA ASN A 158 13.97 -4.83 -8.74
C ASN A 158 13.51 -4.84 -7.28
N VAL A 159 13.15 -3.68 -6.74
CA VAL A 159 12.51 -3.53 -5.43
C VAL A 159 11.00 -3.41 -5.61
N SER A 160 10.22 -3.80 -4.60
CA SER A 160 8.76 -3.78 -4.66
C SER A 160 8.22 -2.39 -4.99
N VAL A 161 7.24 -2.37 -5.89
CA VAL A 161 6.41 -1.23 -6.26
C VAL A 161 4.94 -1.57 -6.00
N GLY A 162 4.01 -0.66 -6.21
CA GLY A 162 2.59 -1.00 -6.01
C GLY A 162 1.63 0.03 -6.57
N THR A 163 0.35 -0.25 -6.47
CA THR A 163 -0.74 0.66 -6.80
C THR A 163 -1.50 1.01 -5.53
N ILE A 164 -1.74 2.29 -5.29
CA ILE A 164 -2.55 2.77 -4.16
C ILE A 164 -3.88 3.30 -4.71
N PHE A 165 -4.98 3.04 -4.03
CA PHE A 165 -6.28 3.54 -4.46
C PHE A 165 -7.21 3.92 -3.30
N SER A 166 -8.10 4.86 -3.57
CA SER A 166 -9.26 5.17 -2.73
C SER A 166 -10.52 5.32 -3.57
N ILE A 167 -11.66 5.06 -2.94
CA ILE A 167 -12.97 5.18 -3.57
C ILE A 167 -13.80 6.14 -2.74
N LEU A 168 -14.27 7.19 -3.38
CA LEU A 168 -14.96 8.33 -2.79
C LEU A 168 -16.38 8.44 -3.36
N PRO A 169 -17.37 8.94 -2.60
CA PRO A 169 -18.69 9.25 -3.15
C PRO A 169 -18.61 10.41 -4.15
N ALA A 170 -19.14 10.22 -5.37
CA ALA A 170 -19.08 11.23 -6.43
C ALA A 170 -19.85 12.52 -6.07
N ALA A 171 -20.92 12.39 -5.30
CA ALA A 171 -21.77 13.53 -4.95
C ALA A 171 -21.06 14.64 -4.16
N ALA A 172 -19.96 14.33 -3.46
CA ALA A 172 -19.17 15.30 -2.70
C ALA A 172 -18.01 15.91 -3.51
N GLY A 173 -17.82 15.47 -4.77
CA GLY A 173 -16.73 15.91 -5.63
C GLY A 173 -15.39 15.28 -5.26
N ALA A 174 -14.30 15.71 -5.93
CA ALA A 174 -12.98 15.12 -5.78
C ALA A 174 -12.25 15.61 -4.50
N LEU A 175 -12.43 16.86 -4.13
CA LEU A 175 -11.71 17.52 -3.03
C LEU A 175 -12.47 17.39 -1.70
N GLN A 176 -12.46 16.19 -1.13
CA GLN A 176 -13.15 15.88 0.12
C GLN A 176 -12.20 15.23 1.14
N PRO A 177 -12.49 15.33 2.45
CA PRO A 177 -11.63 14.73 3.46
C PRO A 177 -11.56 13.22 3.33
N GLY A 178 -10.40 12.64 3.70
CA GLY A 178 -10.16 11.21 3.62
C GLY A 178 -11.14 10.34 4.41
N ARG A 179 -11.82 10.90 5.41
CA ARG A 179 -12.89 10.20 6.17
C ARG A 179 -14.11 9.84 5.33
N ASN A 180 -14.30 10.49 4.20
CA ASN A 180 -15.43 10.22 3.30
C ASN A 180 -15.16 9.00 2.39
N GLN A 181 -13.99 8.40 2.42
CA GLN A 181 -13.70 7.22 1.63
C GLN A 181 -14.68 6.08 1.94
N LEU A 182 -15.28 5.51 0.92
CA LEU A 182 -16.13 4.32 1.00
C LEU A 182 -15.30 3.05 1.15
N ALA A 183 -14.12 3.06 0.50
CA ALA A 183 -13.11 2.02 0.57
C ALA A 183 -11.75 2.59 0.18
N ALA A 184 -10.68 1.93 0.63
CA ALA A 184 -9.33 2.19 0.19
C ALA A 184 -8.51 0.90 0.20
N GLY A 185 -7.42 0.88 -0.55
CA GLY A 185 -6.52 -0.26 -0.61
C GLY A 185 -5.21 0.06 -1.30
N PHE A 186 -4.31 -0.91 -1.24
CA PHE A 186 -3.12 -0.89 -2.08
C PHE A 186 -2.68 -2.30 -2.47
N PHE A 187 -2.14 -2.41 -3.67
CA PHE A 187 -1.46 -3.59 -4.17
C PHE A 187 0.05 -3.44 -3.96
N VAL A 188 0.73 -4.56 -3.67
CA VAL A 188 2.19 -4.62 -3.66
C VAL A 188 2.62 -5.62 -4.74
N TYR A 189 3.43 -5.15 -5.67
CA TYR A 189 4.10 -5.97 -6.68
C TYR A 189 5.53 -6.25 -6.21
N GLY A 190 5.71 -7.36 -5.51
CA GLY A 190 6.96 -7.77 -4.90
C GLY A 190 7.20 -9.28 -5.11
N PRO A 191 7.90 -9.94 -4.17
CA PRO A 191 8.06 -11.40 -4.20
C PRO A 191 6.72 -12.15 -4.30
N GLN A 192 5.66 -11.55 -3.76
CA GLN A 192 4.25 -11.92 -3.94
C GLN A 192 3.48 -10.68 -4.36
N THR A 193 2.49 -10.86 -5.23
CA THR A 193 1.52 -9.79 -5.49
C THR A 193 0.41 -9.90 -4.45
N THR A 194 0.23 -8.84 -3.67
CA THR A 194 -0.71 -8.83 -2.53
C THR A 194 -1.60 -7.60 -2.57
N LEU A 195 -2.76 -7.67 -1.92
CA LEU A 195 -3.72 -6.59 -1.74
C LEU A 195 -4.06 -6.44 -0.27
N LEU A 196 -3.99 -5.22 0.25
CA LEU A 196 -4.75 -4.80 1.45
C LEU A 196 -5.93 -3.94 1.02
N VAL A 197 -7.10 -4.21 1.58
CA VAL A 197 -8.32 -3.44 1.29
C VAL A 197 -9.17 -3.27 2.53
N SER A 198 -9.81 -2.11 2.68
CA SER A 198 -10.70 -1.80 3.80
C SER A 198 -11.94 -1.05 3.32
N PHE A 199 -13.06 -1.29 4.01
CA PHE A 199 -14.30 -0.52 3.95
C PHE A 199 -14.53 0.29 5.24
N GLY A 200 -13.44 0.62 5.97
CA GLY A 200 -13.42 1.50 7.14
C GLY A 200 -13.53 0.82 8.50
N LYS A 201 -13.89 -0.48 8.58
CA LYS A 201 -14.04 -1.18 9.87
C LYS A 201 -12.93 -2.18 10.18
N ALA A 202 -12.41 -2.80 9.16
CA ALA A 202 -11.36 -3.81 9.23
C ALA A 202 -10.59 -3.83 7.92
N VAL A 203 -9.40 -4.38 7.93
CA VAL A 203 -8.56 -4.57 6.75
C VAL A 203 -8.54 -6.05 6.40
N ALA A 204 -8.79 -6.37 5.12
CA ALA A 204 -8.62 -7.70 4.56
C ALA A 204 -7.34 -7.77 3.72
N ALA A 205 -6.71 -8.95 3.70
CA ALA A 205 -5.49 -9.20 2.96
C ALA A 205 -5.66 -10.35 1.99
N PHE A 206 -5.23 -10.13 0.75
CA PHE A 206 -5.31 -11.13 -0.33
C PHE A 206 -3.95 -11.28 -1.01
N GLN A 207 -3.73 -12.44 -1.61
CA GLN A 207 -2.58 -12.74 -2.45
C GLN A 207 -3.04 -13.24 -3.81
N LEU A 208 -2.45 -12.73 -4.86
CA LEU A 208 -2.68 -13.20 -6.23
C LEU A 208 -2.08 -14.58 -6.42
N GLY A 209 -2.92 -15.54 -6.81
CA GLY A 209 -2.52 -16.90 -7.18
C GLY A 209 -2.08 -17.01 -8.64
N ASP A 210 -1.51 -18.15 -8.99
CA ASP A 210 -1.12 -18.46 -10.39
C ASP A 210 -2.34 -18.62 -11.30
N ASP A 211 -3.53 -18.80 -10.73
CA ASP A 211 -4.82 -18.82 -11.41
C ASP A 211 -5.37 -17.42 -11.76
N GLY A 212 -4.63 -16.37 -11.40
CA GLY A 212 -5.04 -14.99 -11.62
C GLY A 212 -6.09 -14.46 -10.62
N VAL A 213 -6.37 -15.21 -9.54
CA VAL A 213 -7.37 -14.85 -8.53
C VAL A 213 -6.70 -14.38 -7.23
N PHE A 214 -7.29 -13.39 -6.59
CA PHE A 214 -6.86 -12.93 -5.27
C PHE A 214 -7.50 -13.79 -4.18
N HIS A 215 -6.67 -14.61 -3.51
CA HIS A 215 -7.04 -15.53 -2.42
C HIS A 215 -6.83 -14.86 -1.06
N ASP A 216 -7.77 -15.09 -0.13
CA ASP A 216 -7.66 -14.62 1.26
C ASP A 216 -6.41 -15.21 1.93
N MET A 217 -5.60 -14.34 2.52
CA MET A 217 -4.39 -14.73 3.25
C MET A 217 -4.70 -15.31 4.64
N ALA A 218 -5.96 -15.39 5.06
CA ALA A 218 -6.39 -15.80 6.40
C ALA A 218 -5.63 -15.07 7.53
N TRP A 219 -5.29 -13.82 7.31
CA TRP A 219 -4.58 -12.96 8.25
C TRP A 219 -5.52 -11.90 8.82
N ALA A 220 -5.71 -11.89 10.14
CA ALA A 220 -6.38 -10.81 10.84
C ALA A 220 -5.44 -9.58 10.85
N VAL A 221 -5.66 -8.65 9.92
CA VAL A 221 -4.79 -7.48 9.73
C VAL A 221 -4.98 -6.50 10.87
N THR A 222 -3.96 -6.40 11.72
CA THR A 222 -3.88 -5.41 12.81
C THR A 222 -2.46 -4.90 12.91
N ILE A 223 -2.30 -3.60 13.14
CA ILE A 223 -0.99 -3.00 13.42
C ILE A 223 -0.72 -3.14 14.92
N PRO A 224 0.38 -3.80 15.35
CA PRO A 224 0.77 -3.82 16.75
C PRO A 224 0.88 -2.40 17.32
N SER A 225 0.30 -2.16 18.51
CA SER A 225 0.31 -0.82 19.13
C SER A 225 1.71 -0.32 19.49
N ASP A 226 2.62 -1.24 19.82
CA ASP A 226 4.01 -0.96 20.17
C ASP A 226 4.95 -1.48 19.09
N THR A 227 6.10 -0.81 18.94
CA THR A 227 7.11 -1.21 17.96
C THR A 227 8.53 -0.94 18.43
N ARG A 228 9.50 -1.56 17.71
CA ARG A 228 10.93 -1.26 17.78
C ARG A 228 11.51 -1.02 16.40
N GLU A 229 10.68 -0.61 15.45
CA GLU A 229 11.10 -0.32 14.09
C GLU A 229 10.63 1.07 13.66
N PHE A 230 11.50 1.80 12.93
CA PHE A 230 11.15 3.04 12.30
C PHE A 230 11.65 3.06 10.85
N ALA A 231 10.96 3.78 9.99
CA ALA A 231 11.28 3.96 8.58
C ALA A 231 11.37 5.47 8.29
N ILE A 232 12.51 5.94 7.85
CA ILE A 232 12.74 7.32 7.43
C ILE A 232 13.92 7.38 6.46
N ASN A 233 13.87 8.31 5.49
CA ASN A 233 15.03 8.57 4.63
C ASN A 233 16.11 9.33 5.40
N ALA A 234 17.08 8.58 5.95
CA ALA A 234 18.17 9.15 6.75
C ALA A 234 19.07 10.14 5.97
N SER A 235 19.08 10.11 4.63
CA SER A 235 19.84 11.06 3.82
C SER A 235 19.33 12.51 3.98
N ASN A 236 18.10 12.69 4.45
CA ASN A 236 17.48 13.98 4.72
C ASN A 236 17.79 14.53 6.13
N MET A 237 18.57 13.84 6.95
CA MET A 237 18.84 14.19 8.35
C MET A 237 19.26 15.67 8.54
N ARG A 238 20.08 16.22 7.63
CA ARG A 238 20.53 17.63 7.67
C ARG A 238 19.42 18.65 7.44
N HIS A 239 18.22 18.22 7.05
CA HIS A 239 17.08 19.09 6.74
C HIS A 239 15.91 18.90 7.69
N TRP A 240 15.98 17.87 8.56
CA TRP A 240 14.89 17.58 9.49
C TRP A 240 14.63 18.73 10.45
N GLN A 241 13.37 18.96 10.74
CA GLN A 241 12.96 19.82 11.83
C GLN A 241 13.42 19.25 13.18
N PRO A 242 13.62 20.10 14.22
CA PRO A 242 14.12 19.66 15.52
C PRO A 242 13.35 18.49 16.14
N ALA A 243 12.02 18.47 16.00
CA ALA A 243 11.18 17.40 16.51
C ALA A 243 11.54 16.03 15.89
N VAL A 244 11.68 15.99 14.56
CA VAL A 244 12.06 14.76 13.83
C VAL A 244 13.49 14.35 14.20
N ALA A 245 14.43 15.30 14.23
CA ALA A 245 15.83 15.03 14.58
C ALA A 245 15.95 14.48 16.01
N GLY A 246 15.26 15.09 16.97
CA GLY A 246 15.23 14.65 18.37
C GLY A 246 14.64 13.25 18.54
N TYR A 247 13.48 12.99 17.91
CA TYR A 247 12.85 11.68 17.92
C TYR A 247 13.78 10.57 17.39
N ILE A 248 14.39 10.80 16.23
CA ILE A 248 15.29 9.82 15.60
C ILE A 248 16.57 9.65 16.42
N ALA A 249 17.15 10.72 16.99
CA ALA A 249 18.31 10.64 17.88
C ALA A 249 18.02 9.74 19.08
N ASP A 250 16.85 9.86 19.67
CA ASP A 250 16.43 9.04 20.82
C ASP A 250 16.16 7.58 20.43
N CYS A 251 15.64 7.31 19.24
CA CYS A 251 15.55 5.95 18.70
C CYS A 251 16.94 5.32 18.49
N LEU A 252 17.89 6.08 17.99
CA LEU A 252 19.27 5.63 17.75
C LEU A 252 20.08 5.50 19.04
N GLY A 253 19.70 6.22 20.10
CA GLY A 253 20.33 6.13 21.42
C GLY A 253 20.22 4.75 22.09
N GLY A 254 19.31 3.91 21.64
CA GLY A 254 19.13 2.55 22.10
C GLY A 254 18.82 2.45 23.60
N GLU A 255 19.19 1.33 24.23
CA GLU A 255 18.98 1.10 25.67
C GLU A 255 19.74 2.07 26.56
N ALA A 256 20.85 2.64 26.10
CA ALA A 256 21.58 3.67 26.80
C ALA A 256 20.92 5.06 26.72
N GLY A 257 20.10 5.28 25.70
CA GLY A 257 19.38 6.53 25.44
C GLY A 257 18.15 6.72 26.31
N PRO A 258 17.43 7.84 26.14
CA PRO A 258 16.27 8.19 27.00
C PRO A 258 15.08 7.24 26.82
N ARG A 259 14.94 6.62 25.64
CA ARG A 259 13.86 5.68 25.34
C ARG A 259 14.04 4.29 25.95
N LYS A 260 15.26 3.92 26.32
CA LYS A 260 15.63 2.61 26.89
C LYS A 260 15.23 1.41 26.00
N ILE A 261 15.17 1.60 24.68
CA ILE A 261 14.73 0.63 23.69
C ILE A 261 15.70 0.64 22.51
N ASN A 262 16.12 -0.55 22.06
CA ASN A 262 16.89 -0.70 20.82
C ASN A 262 15.93 -0.72 19.63
N PHE A 263 15.94 0.34 18.82
CA PHE A 263 15.18 0.43 17.58
C PHE A 263 16.00 -0.03 16.38
N ASN A 264 15.33 -0.55 15.37
CA ASN A 264 15.89 -0.86 14.07
C ASN A 264 15.31 0.05 12.98
N MET A 265 16.16 0.68 12.18
CA MET A 265 15.70 1.37 10.97
C MET A 265 15.36 0.35 9.89
N ARG A 266 14.19 0.54 9.25
CA ARG A 266 13.71 -0.26 8.13
C ARG A 266 13.12 0.67 7.09
N TRP A 267 13.88 1.01 6.07
CA TRP A 267 13.50 1.89 4.98
C TRP A 267 13.66 1.16 3.65
N ILE A 268 12.57 1.00 2.91
CA ILE A 268 12.55 0.34 1.60
C ILE A 268 12.55 1.39 0.48
N GLY A 269 11.86 2.53 0.70
CA GLY A 269 11.74 3.60 -0.29
C GLY A 269 10.64 3.36 -1.31
N SER A 270 9.62 2.57 -0.95
CA SER A 270 8.33 2.42 -1.60
C SER A 270 7.29 2.48 -0.50
N LEU A 271 6.30 3.36 -0.62
CA LEU A 271 5.30 3.56 0.43
C LEU A 271 4.49 2.29 0.69
N VAL A 272 4.07 1.59 -0.37
CA VAL A 272 3.31 0.33 -0.22
C VAL A 272 4.12 -0.76 0.47
N ALA A 273 5.43 -0.85 0.19
CA ALA A 273 6.29 -1.87 0.79
C ALA A 273 6.61 -1.57 2.25
N ASP A 274 6.91 -0.31 2.58
CA ASP A 274 7.10 0.14 3.96
C ASP A 274 5.78 0.00 4.76
N ALA A 275 4.63 0.38 4.17
CA ALA A 275 3.31 0.20 4.78
C ALA A 275 3.00 -1.28 5.02
N TRP A 276 3.16 -2.16 4.01
CA TRP A 276 2.96 -3.60 4.16
C TRP A 276 3.73 -4.18 5.36
N ARG A 277 5.01 -3.76 5.50
CA ARG A 277 5.84 -4.17 6.62
C ARG A 277 5.24 -3.73 7.96
N ILE A 278 4.76 -2.48 8.05
CA ILE A 278 4.16 -1.92 9.27
C ILE A 278 2.87 -2.67 9.63
N PHE A 279 2.01 -2.97 8.66
CA PHE A 279 0.81 -3.78 8.90
C PHE A 279 1.15 -5.18 9.44
N ARG A 280 2.28 -5.76 9.01
CA ARG A 280 2.70 -7.10 9.45
C ARG A 280 3.42 -7.13 10.80
N ARG A 281 4.20 -6.10 11.14
CA ARG A 281 5.18 -6.16 12.24
C ARG A 281 5.11 -4.98 13.21
N GLY A 282 4.30 -4.00 12.92
CA GLY A 282 4.40 -2.69 13.55
C GLY A 282 5.56 -1.89 12.99
N GLY A 283 5.64 -0.64 13.40
CA GLY A 283 6.62 0.33 12.93
C GLY A 283 6.06 1.72 12.96
N ILE A 284 6.91 2.70 12.74
CA ILE A 284 6.52 4.06 12.40
C ILE A 284 7.22 4.47 11.11
N PHE A 285 6.44 4.94 10.14
CA PHE A 285 6.93 5.56 8.91
C PHE A 285 6.90 7.08 9.09
N LEU A 286 7.99 7.76 8.67
CA LEU A 286 8.08 9.20 8.75
C LEU A 286 8.54 9.75 7.39
N TYR A 287 7.68 10.56 6.80
CA TYR A 287 8.01 11.37 5.62
C TYR A 287 7.63 12.84 5.91
N PRO A 288 8.42 13.52 6.75
CA PRO A 288 8.12 14.87 7.22
C PRO A 288 8.35 15.90 6.12
N SER A 289 7.75 17.09 6.30
CA SER A 289 8.16 18.30 5.59
C SER A 289 9.54 18.76 6.07
N ASP A 290 10.20 19.56 5.23
CA ASP A 290 11.43 20.24 5.60
C ASP A 290 11.51 21.63 4.92
N ALA A 291 12.52 22.44 5.28
CA ALA A 291 12.64 23.82 4.84
C ALA A 291 13.20 23.98 3.41
N ARG A 292 13.43 22.91 2.66
CA ARG A 292 13.88 23.00 1.26
C ARG A 292 12.74 23.46 0.37
N SER A 293 13.06 24.23 -0.66
CA SER A 293 12.10 24.64 -1.68
C SER A 293 11.43 23.43 -2.32
N GLY A 294 10.10 23.40 -2.32
CA GLY A 294 9.27 22.29 -2.81
C GLY A 294 9.06 21.12 -1.82
N TYR A 295 9.55 21.26 -0.56
CA TYR A 295 9.39 20.25 0.48
C TYR A 295 8.66 20.77 1.72
N GLU A 296 8.28 22.05 1.72
CA GLU A 296 7.64 22.74 2.84
C GLU A 296 6.28 22.13 3.19
N ALA A 297 5.53 21.66 2.19
CA ALA A 297 4.24 21.00 2.34
C ALA A 297 4.37 19.47 2.46
N GLY A 298 5.57 18.90 2.60
CA GLY A 298 5.80 17.48 2.52
C GLY A 298 6.04 17.01 1.09
N ARG A 299 5.97 15.69 0.86
CA ARG A 299 6.26 15.10 -0.45
C ARG A 299 5.18 14.19 -0.98
N LEU A 300 4.49 13.47 -0.09
CA LEU A 300 3.45 12.53 -0.48
C LEU A 300 2.16 13.28 -0.79
N ARG A 301 1.41 12.78 -1.75
CA ARG A 301 0.15 13.40 -2.17
C ARG A 301 -0.98 12.99 -1.24
N LEU A 302 -1.77 13.97 -0.80
CA LEU A 302 -2.85 13.73 0.16
C LEU A 302 -3.92 12.81 -0.42
N VAL A 303 -4.33 13.03 -1.67
CA VAL A 303 -5.45 12.32 -2.31
C VAL A 303 -5.08 10.90 -2.71
N TYR A 304 -3.91 10.72 -3.31
CA TYR A 304 -3.53 9.47 -3.97
C TYR A 304 -2.81 8.49 -3.06
N GLU A 305 -2.07 8.99 -2.03
CA GLU A 305 -1.18 8.19 -1.19
C GLU A 305 -1.57 8.27 0.28
N ALA A 306 -1.58 9.47 0.89
CA ALA A 306 -1.72 9.60 2.34
C ALA A 306 -3.12 9.23 2.84
N ASN A 307 -4.19 9.69 2.18
CA ASN A 307 -5.57 9.37 2.56
C ASN A 307 -5.88 7.87 2.48
N PRO A 308 -5.62 7.15 1.36
CA PRO A 308 -5.91 5.72 1.30
C PRO A 308 -5.09 4.90 2.31
N VAL A 309 -3.79 5.21 2.49
CA VAL A 309 -2.97 4.49 3.47
C VAL A 309 -3.43 4.81 4.89
N ALA A 310 -3.76 6.08 5.22
CA ALA A 310 -4.28 6.47 6.53
C ALA A 310 -5.59 5.76 6.88
N PHE A 311 -6.50 5.60 5.89
CA PHE A 311 -7.76 4.89 6.06
C PHE A 311 -7.55 3.42 6.45
N LEU A 312 -6.60 2.76 5.81
CA LEU A 312 -6.21 1.40 6.14
C LEU A 312 -5.54 1.33 7.54
N VAL A 313 -4.63 2.27 7.83
CA VAL A 313 -3.89 2.32 9.10
C VAL A 313 -4.84 2.47 10.27
N GLU A 314 -5.80 3.41 10.22
CA GLU A 314 -6.79 3.59 11.29
C GLU A 314 -7.70 2.35 11.42
N ALA A 315 -8.15 1.76 10.30
CA ALA A 315 -8.95 0.54 10.30
C ALA A 315 -8.21 -0.68 10.90
N ALA A 316 -6.89 -0.68 10.88
CA ALA A 316 -6.03 -1.71 11.48
C ALA A 316 -5.57 -1.39 12.91
N GLY A 317 -6.06 -0.30 13.52
CA GLY A 317 -5.73 0.10 14.89
C GLY A 317 -4.43 0.91 15.05
N GLY A 318 -3.83 1.37 13.94
CA GLY A 318 -2.73 2.32 13.93
C GLY A 318 -3.18 3.77 13.99
N LYS A 319 -2.24 4.71 13.79
CA LYS A 319 -2.48 6.15 13.68
C LYS A 319 -1.75 6.73 12.46
N ALA A 320 -2.35 7.77 11.87
CA ALA A 320 -1.80 8.48 10.70
C ALA A 320 -2.02 9.98 10.85
N ILE A 321 -0.93 10.75 10.86
CA ILE A 321 -0.93 12.20 11.09
C ILE A 321 -0.07 12.93 10.05
N ASP A 322 -0.34 14.22 9.85
CA ASP A 322 0.54 15.14 9.10
C ASP A 322 1.65 15.74 9.99
N GLY A 323 1.58 15.42 11.29
CA GLY A 323 2.38 15.98 12.35
C GLY A 323 1.58 16.88 13.29
N ASP A 324 0.52 17.53 12.85
CA ASP A 324 -0.34 18.40 13.66
C ASP A 324 -1.69 17.75 13.98
N GLY A 325 -2.23 16.96 13.05
CA GLY A 325 -3.53 16.32 13.21
C GLY A 325 -3.69 15.05 12.36
N PRO A 326 -4.86 14.40 12.46
CA PRO A 326 -5.15 13.21 11.65
C PRO A 326 -5.22 13.52 10.15
N ILE A 327 -4.56 12.71 9.34
CA ILE A 327 -4.57 12.84 7.87
C ILE A 327 -6.00 12.85 7.32
N LEU A 328 -6.84 11.96 7.80
CA LEU A 328 -8.19 11.78 7.25
C LEU A 328 -9.11 12.99 7.45
N ASP A 329 -8.75 13.92 8.35
CA ASP A 329 -9.52 15.14 8.60
C ASP A 329 -9.15 16.30 7.66
N LEU A 330 -8.03 16.16 6.93
CA LEU A 330 -7.56 17.18 6.00
C LEU A 330 -8.45 17.23 4.75
N VAL A 331 -8.78 18.46 4.34
CA VAL A 331 -9.48 18.71 3.07
C VAL A 331 -8.46 19.15 2.03
N PRO A 332 -8.23 18.37 0.95
CA PRO A 332 -7.28 18.75 -0.08
C PRO A 332 -7.74 20.03 -0.80
N GLN A 333 -6.79 20.93 -1.09
CA GLN A 333 -7.08 22.16 -1.81
C GLN A 333 -6.95 21.98 -3.33
N THR A 334 -6.16 21.00 -3.76
CA THR A 334 -5.97 20.59 -5.15
C THR A 334 -5.84 19.07 -5.21
N LEU A 335 -5.97 18.49 -6.40
CA LEU A 335 -5.81 17.04 -6.58
C LEU A 335 -4.41 16.55 -6.20
N HIS A 336 -3.39 17.36 -6.47
CA HIS A 336 -1.98 17.04 -6.19
C HIS A 336 -1.44 17.69 -4.91
N ALA A 337 -2.32 18.11 -3.98
CA ALA A 337 -1.91 18.65 -2.70
C ALA A 337 -0.97 17.68 -1.96
N ARG A 338 0.20 18.17 -1.56
CA ARG A 338 1.20 17.39 -0.82
C ARG A 338 1.02 17.56 0.68
N VAL A 339 1.46 16.57 1.45
CA VAL A 339 1.34 16.54 2.91
C VAL A 339 2.54 15.82 3.53
N PRO A 340 3.00 16.23 4.73
CA PRO A 340 3.85 15.40 5.55
C PRO A 340 3.06 14.16 6.00
N PHE A 341 3.71 12.99 6.09
CA PHE A 341 3.01 11.78 6.43
C PHE A 341 3.76 10.95 7.46
N ILE A 342 3.14 10.78 8.63
CA ILE A 342 3.66 9.96 9.73
C ILE A 342 2.57 8.96 10.11
N PHE A 343 2.87 7.67 10.04
CA PHE A 343 1.87 6.65 10.40
C PHE A 343 2.50 5.38 10.96
N GLY A 344 1.70 4.58 11.64
CA GLY A 344 2.10 3.27 12.12
C GLY A 344 1.49 2.87 13.46
N SER A 345 2.30 2.21 14.29
CA SER A 345 1.94 1.76 15.63
C SER A 345 1.45 2.93 16.49
N ALA A 346 0.25 2.82 17.03
CA ALA A 346 -0.44 3.94 17.67
C ALA A 346 0.36 4.57 18.81
N ASN A 347 0.95 3.75 19.70
CA ASN A 347 1.75 4.24 20.82
C ASN A 347 3.03 4.94 20.33
N GLU A 348 3.58 4.54 19.20
CA GLU A 348 4.79 5.13 18.64
C GLU A 348 4.50 6.46 17.94
N VAL A 349 3.37 6.58 17.24
CA VAL A 349 2.92 7.87 16.69
C VAL A 349 2.64 8.86 17.83
N ASP A 350 1.98 8.42 18.93
CA ASP A 350 1.79 9.24 20.13
C ASP A 350 3.11 9.63 20.81
N ALA A 351 4.11 8.78 20.77
CA ALA A 351 5.43 9.11 21.28
C ALA A 351 6.10 10.20 20.44
N PHE A 352 5.99 10.12 19.10
CA PHE A 352 6.51 11.14 18.19
C PHE A 352 5.86 12.51 18.42
N THR A 353 4.54 12.60 18.65
CA THR A 353 3.87 13.89 18.85
C THR A 353 4.40 14.66 20.05
N ARG A 354 4.96 13.98 21.06
CA ARG A 354 5.56 14.65 22.26
C ARG A 354 6.84 15.43 21.93
N TYR A 355 7.50 15.16 20.82
CA TYR A 355 8.69 15.92 20.38
C TYR A 355 8.32 17.24 19.67
N ARG A 356 7.04 17.43 19.37
CA ARG A 356 6.53 18.65 18.71
C ARG A 356 6.00 19.69 19.70
N SER A 357 5.82 19.30 20.97
CA SER A 357 5.33 20.18 22.07
C SER A 357 6.43 21.03 22.68
#